data_296203f2c2fa23bdd61346d649a5acbd
#
_entry.id   296203f2c2fa23bdd61346d649a5acbd
#
_cell.length_a   1.000
_cell.length_b   1.000
_cell.length_c   1.000
_cell.angle_alpha   90.00
_cell.angle_beta   90.00
_cell.angle_gamma   90.00
#
_symmetry.space_group_name_H-M   'P 1'
#
loop_
_entity.id
_entity.type
_entity.pdbx_description
1 polymer ?
#
loop_
_entity_poly.entity_id
_entity_poly.type
_entity_poly.pdbx_seq_one_letter_code
_entity_poly.pdbx_strand_id
1 'polypeptide(L)'
;MWGNQHKISTYFFYGNYIIDMGDDGLKNNKYIWLAATILMLTLGGVFILIQQQNKEEHAEVVFQEEQRQISSRMSNMMGDNQEADLKVVHQTERQLLIPPVLEPSSKSKENVIYDIVAQNGEVQIMDGEKTETLGYNGDFLGPVIRLKKGQKVTINTNNNLDASTSFHWHGLKVASDADGGPHQIIEAGQKKSVTFEVDQEASTLWFHPHPEGETASQVYKGLAGLMYIDDDNSKSLDLPSKYGVDDIPLIVQDKSFSSTNQINYENDFNSDGTKGETLLTNGTINPYIEIKNRWMRYRIVNGSNSRNFTFTLDKDESFYQIATDGGFLNTSVKLSKLLLAPGERAEILVDTQNYKKGEVIHLLANNLVALTMRIENTIENKEFTPSDSLNTISTLDEKKLEDLARQSINLRGMSHMVNINNKQFDMERIDLYKKLGTQEIWEVNNISSMMGGMIHPFHIHGVQFQILSRDGNQPALNEQGWKDTVLVNPDETVELLVKFDREGIFMYHCHILEHEEYGMMGQMEIK
;
A
#
# COMPACT_ATOMS: atom_id res chain seq x y z
N MET A 1 -57.86 4.94 -70.57
CA MET A 1 -57.01 3.79 -70.83
C MET A 1 -55.80 3.84 -69.89
N TRP A 2 -55.75 2.87 -69.07
CA TRP A 2 -54.57 2.39 -68.25
C TRP A 2 -53.70 3.40 -67.59
N GLY A 3 -53.98 3.62 -66.25
CA GLY A 3 -53.05 4.18 -65.27
C GLY A 3 -52.33 3.05 -64.56
N ASN A 4 -51.02 3.07 -64.57
CA ASN A 4 -50.18 2.23 -63.72
C ASN A 4 -49.97 2.91 -62.38
N GLN A 5 -50.51 2.36 -61.28
CA GLN A 5 -50.14 2.71 -59.93
C GLN A 5 -48.85 1.97 -59.57
N HIS A 6 -47.78 2.71 -59.34
CA HIS A 6 -46.57 2.16 -58.72
C HIS A 6 -46.81 1.97 -57.23
N LYS A 7 -46.81 0.71 -56.79
CA LYS A 7 -46.69 0.38 -55.35
C LYS A 7 -45.27 0.66 -54.92
N ILE A 8 -45.13 1.53 -53.93
CA ILE A 8 -43.84 1.76 -53.24
C ILE A 8 -43.80 0.81 -52.05
N SER A 9 -42.97 -0.23 -52.12
CA SER A 9 -42.65 -1.11 -50.98
C SER A 9 -41.41 -0.59 -50.29
N THR A 10 -41.50 -0.30 -48.99
CA THR A 10 -40.36 0.12 -48.17
C THR A 10 -39.78 -1.12 -47.50
N TYR A 11 -38.55 -1.43 -47.82
CA TYR A 11 -37.81 -2.56 -47.23
C TYR A 11 -36.85 -2.07 -46.16
N PHE A 12 -36.82 -2.74 -44.99
CA PHE A 12 -35.81 -2.59 -44.00
C PHE A 12 -34.94 -3.83 -43.96
N PHE A 13 -33.61 -3.63 -44.00
CA PHE A 13 -32.63 -4.70 -43.88
C PHE A 13 -32.18 -4.82 -42.42
N TYR A 14 -32.32 -6.00 -41.84
CA TYR A 14 -31.77 -6.35 -40.54
C TYR A 14 -31.10 -7.73 -40.62
N GLY A 15 -29.78 -7.75 -40.73
CA GLY A 15 -29.02 -8.99 -40.93
C GLY A 15 -29.46 -9.74 -42.21
N ASN A 16 -29.73 -11.03 -42.11
CA ASN A 16 -30.12 -11.90 -43.25
C ASN A 16 -31.63 -12.03 -43.43
N TYR A 17 -32.47 -11.17 -42.86
CA TYR A 17 -33.92 -11.23 -42.95
C TYR A 17 -34.48 -9.99 -43.65
N ILE A 18 -35.40 -10.23 -44.59
CA ILE A 18 -36.20 -9.21 -45.27
C ILE A 18 -37.60 -9.27 -44.68
N ILE A 19 -38.08 -8.16 -44.12
CA ILE A 19 -39.45 -8.05 -43.62
C ILE A 19 -40.23 -7.15 -44.60
N ASP A 20 -41.19 -7.71 -45.28
CA ASP A 20 -42.13 -6.98 -46.14
C ASP A 20 -43.33 -6.53 -45.31
N MET A 21 -43.51 -5.22 -45.18
CA MET A 21 -44.66 -4.63 -44.50
C MET A 21 -45.58 -4.02 -45.53
N GLY A 22 -46.60 -4.76 -45.90
CA GLY A 22 -47.65 -4.30 -46.81
C GLY A 22 -48.38 -3.04 -46.32
N ASP A 23 -48.97 -2.31 -47.22
CA ASP A 23 -49.50 -0.93 -47.10
C ASP A 23 -50.58 -0.67 -46.03
N ASP A 24 -51.15 -1.70 -45.39
CA ASP A 24 -52.30 -1.55 -44.47
C ASP A 24 -51.93 -1.40 -42.98
N GLY A 25 -50.61 -1.50 -42.62
CA GLY A 25 -50.14 -1.52 -41.22
C GLY A 25 -49.79 -0.15 -40.60
N LEU A 26 -49.67 0.91 -41.38
CA LEU A 26 -49.01 2.14 -40.96
C LEU A 26 -49.92 3.25 -40.38
N LYS A 27 -51.25 3.09 -40.43
CA LYS A 27 -52.16 4.23 -40.11
C LYS A 27 -52.63 4.38 -38.67
N ASN A 28 -52.38 3.41 -37.74
CA ASN A 28 -52.96 3.55 -36.40
C ASN A 28 -52.17 2.90 -35.25
N ASN A 29 -50.83 2.88 -35.24
CA ASN A 29 -50.19 2.23 -34.09
C ASN A 29 -49.05 3.04 -33.45
N LYS A 30 -49.44 4.01 -32.57
CA LYS A 30 -48.54 4.72 -31.65
C LYS A 30 -47.65 3.76 -30.84
N TYR A 31 -48.10 2.53 -30.61
CA TYR A 31 -47.37 1.52 -29.85
C TYR A 31 -46.21 0.90 -30.60
N ILE A 32 -46.27 0.79 -31.95
CA ILE A 32 -45.15 0.28 -32.75
C ILE A 32 -44.00 1.29 -32.76
N TRP A 33 -44.29 2.57 -32.90
CA TRP A 33 -43.27 3.63 -32.79
C TRP A 33 -42.67 3.74 -31.40
N LEU A 34 -43.48 3.58 -30.35
CA LEU A 34 -42.99 3.57 -28.99
C LEU A 34 -42.10 2.35 -28.72
N ALA A 35 -42.48 1.16 -29.16
CA ALA A 35 -41.68 -0.06 -29.06
C ALA A 35 -40.35 0.04 -29.84
N ALA A 36 -40.37 0.60 -31.05
CA ALA A 36 -39.16 0.82 -31.85
C ALA A 36 -38.22 1.85 -31.18
N THR A 37 -38.76 2.90 -30.58
CA THR A 37 -37.97 3.90 -29.86
C THR A 37 -37.35 3.31 -28.59
N ILE A 38 -38.11 2.53 -27.82
CA ILE A 38 -37.59 1.84 -26.63
C ILE A 38 -36.49 0.83 -27.04
N LEU A 39 -36.68 0.08 -28.10
CA LEU A 39 -35.69 -0.88 -28.62
C LEU A 39 -34.41 -0.15 -29.06
N MET A 40 -34.50 0.99 -29.74
CA MET A 40 -33.33 1.79 -30.13
C MET A 40 -32.60 2.37 -28.92
N LEU A 41 -33.34 2.83 -27.88
CA LEU A 41 -32.72 3.35 -26.64
C LEU A 41 -32.04 2.23 -25.84
N THR A 42 -32.63 1.04 -25.78
CA THR A 42 -32.01 -0.12 -25.09
C THR A 42 -30.78 -0.63 -25.86
N LEU A 43 -30.84 -0.72 -27.19
CA LEU A 43 -29.67 -1.10 -28.01
C LEU A 43 -28.56 -0.04 -27.95
N GLY A 44 -28.90 1.25 -27.91
CA GLY A 44 -27.95 2.34 -27.69
C GLY A 44 -27.30 2.26 -26.33
N GLY A 45 -28.07 1.98 -25.28
CA GLY A 45 -27.56 1.78 -23.91
C GLY A 45 -26.61 0.57 -23.83
N VAL A 46 -26.99 -0.56 -24.42
CA VAL A 46 -26.13 -1.77 -24.49
C VAL A 46 -24.84 -1.47 -25.27
N PHE A 47 -24.93 -0.73 -26.38
CA PHE A 47 -23.73 -0.37 -27.14
C PHE A 47 -22.78 0.54 -26.37
N ILE A 48 -23.30 1.49 -25.60
CA ILE A 48 -22.51 2.37 -24.74
C ILE A 48 -21.84 1.54 -23.64
N LEU A 49 -22.55 0.60 -23.00
CA LEU A 49 -21.99 -0.28 -21.97
C LEU A 49 -20.88 -1.17 -22.54
N ILE A 50 -21.05 -1.73 -23.73
CA ILE A 50 -20.00 -2.52 -24.41
C ILE A 50 -18.78 -1.65 -24.74
N GLN A 51 -18.97 -0.41 -25.19
CA GLN A 51 -17.88 0.52 -25.46
C GLN A 51 -17.14 0.93 -24.17
N GLN A 52 -17.85 1.06 -23.07
CA GLN A 52 -17.26 1.33 -21.74
C GLN A 52 -16.46 0.11 -21.26
N GLN A 53 -17.02 -1.08 -21.34
CA GLN A 53 -16.36 -2.32 -20.96
C GLN A 53 -15.10 -2.59 -21.81
N ASN A 54 -15.15 -2.33 -23.12
CA ASN A 54 -13.98 -2.45 -24.00
C ASN A 54 -12.90 -1.40 -23.70
N LYS A 55 -13.27 -0.20 -23.23
CA LYS A 55 -12.30 0.80 -22.77
C LYS A 55 -11.62 0.37 -21.47
N GLU A 56 -12.38 -0.21 -20.55
CA GLU A 56 -11.85 -0.73 -19.28
C GLU A 56 -10.93 -1.93 -19.52
N GLU A 57 -11.32 -2.88 -20.38
CA GLU A 57 -10.45 -3.99 -20.79
C GLU A 57 -9.17 -3.50 -21.51
N HIS A 58 -9.28 -2.48 -22.35
CA HIS A 58 -8.11 -1.94 -23.04
C HIS A 58 -7.17 -1.19 -22.09
N ALA A 59 -7.72 -0.46 -21.10
CA ALA A 59 -6.94 0.18 -20.05
C ALA A 59 -6.22 -0.86 -19.16
N GLU A 60 -6.90 -1.97 -18.85
CA GLU A 60 -6.33 -3.07 -18.08
C GLU A 60 -5.20 -3.78 -18.85
N VAL A 61 -5.36 -4.01 -20.14
CA VAL A 61 -4.31 -4.60 -21.01
C VAL A 61 -3.09 -3.67 -21.11
N VAL A 62 -3.31 -2.37 -21.31
CA VAL A 62 -2.21 -1.38 -21.35
C VAL A 62 -1.48 -1.36 -20.01
N PHE A 63 -2.20 -1.34 -18.89
CA PHE A 63 -1.62 -1.38 -17.56
C PHE A 63 -0.78 -2.66 -17.32
N GLN A 64 -1.28 -3.82 -17.73
CA GLN A 64 -0.56 -5.09 -17.62
C GLN A 64 0.71 -5.11 -18.50
N GLU A 65 0.67 -4.50 -19.67
CA GLU A 65 1.83 -4.37 -20.56
C GLU A 65 2.88 -3.41 -19.99
N GLU A 66 2.46 -2.29 -19.40
CA GLU A 66 3.35 -1.36 -18.69
C GLU A 66 3.98 -2.00 -17.46
N GLN A 67 3.21 -2.73 -16.65
CA GLN A 67 3.73 -3.51 -15.52
C GLN A 67 4.73 -4.59 -15.97
N ARG A 68 4.49 -5.25 -17.11
CA ARG A 68 5.45 -6.19 -17.72
C ARG A 68 6.72 -5.48 -18.20
N GLN A 69 6.60 -4.30 -18.79
CA GLN A 69 7.76 -3.52 -19.24
C GLN A 69 8.56 -2.98 -18.06
N ILE A 70 7.91 -2.52 -16.99
CA ILE A 70 8.55 -2.12 -15.74
C ILE A 70 9.28 -3.31 -15.12
N SER A 71 8.62 -4.46 -15.00
CA SER A 71 9.21 -5.69 -14.47
C SER A 71 10.39 -6.20 -15.32
N SER A 72 10.29 -6.14 -16.66
CA SER A 72 11.38 -6.55 -17.56
C SER A 72 12.52 -5.55 -17.58
N ARG A 73 12.25 -4.25 -17.45
CA ARG A 73 13.29 -3.23 -17.27
C ARG A 73 14.00 -3.40 -15.93
N MET A 74 13.26 -3.65 -14.85
CA MET A 74 13.82 -3.96 -13.53
C MET A 74 14.73 -5.20 -13.57
N SER A 75 14.30 -6.27 -14.23
CA SER A 75 15.08 -7.51 -14.38
C SER A 75 16.35 -7.33 -15.23
N ASN A 76 16.34 -6.44 -16.22
CA ASN A 76 17.47 -6.19 -17.10
C ASN A 76 18.44 -5.11 -16.59
N MET A 77 18.03 -4.25 -15.65
CA MET A 77 18.88 -3.22 -15.05
C MET A 77 19.61 -3.67 -13.79
N MET A 78 19.17 -4.74 -13.17
CA MET A 78 19.90 -5.37 -12.06
C MET A 78 21.07 -6.16 -12.65
N GLY A 79 22.14 -5.43 -12.97
CA GLY A 79 23.45 -6.05 -13.21
C GLY A 79 23.82 -6.88 -12.00
N ASP A 80 24.51 -7.97 -12.26
CA ASP A 80 24.96 -9.09 -11.45
C ASP A 80 25.61 -8.74 -10.08
N ASN A 81 25.02 -7.83 -9.33
CA ASN A 81 25.25 -7.70 -7.89
C ASN A 81 24.49 -8.86 -7.25
N GLN A 82 25.18 -9.73 -6.54
CA GLN A 82 24.62 -10.86 -5.81
C GLN A 82 23.53 -10.36 -4.85
N GLU A 83 22.33 -10.11 -5.40
CA GLU A 83 21.14 -9.97 -4.58
C GLU A 83 20.98 -11.28 -3.83
N ALA A 84 20.83 -11.20 -2.52
CA ALA A 84 20.46 -12.37 -1.75
C ALA A 84 19.07 -12.82 -2.23
N ASP A 85 19.06 -13.80 -3.14
CA ASP A 85 17.82 -14.38 -3.63
C ASP A 85 17.07 -14.99 -2.46
N LEU A 86 15.76 -14.75 -2.42
CA LEU A 86 14.89 -15.44 -1.47
C LEU A 86 14.98 -16.94 -1.72
N LYS A 87 15.19 -17.72 -0.67
CA LYS A 87 15.32 -19.18 -0.72
C LYS A 87 14.08 -19.87 -0.15
N VAL A 88 13.73 -20.99 -0.74
CA VAL A 88 12.73 -21.89 -0.15
C VAL A 88 13.32 -22.50 1.11
N VAL A 89 12.73 -22.17 2.26
CA VAL A 89 13.08 -22.80 3.53
C VAL A 89 12.23 -24.04 3.73
N HIS A 90 12.89 -25.20 3.77
CA HIS A 90 12.22 -26.49 4.03
C HIS A 90 11.93 -26.65 5.52
N GLN A 91 10.85 -26.03 5.97
CA GLN A 91 10.36 -26.09 7.34
C GLN A 91 8.88 -26.41 7.33
N THR A 92 8.40 -27.08 8.38
CA THR A 92 6.98 -27.36 8.56
C THR A 92 6.17 -26.08 8.57
N GLU A 93 5.06 -26.05 7.81
CA GLU A 93 4.12 -24.93 7.84
C GLU A 93 3.60 -24.72 9.26
N ARG A 94 3.51 -23.45 9.66
CA ARG A 94 2.99 -23.02 10.96
C ARG A 94 1.76 -22.15 10.78
N GLN A 95 0.86 -22.17 11.74
CA GLN A 95 -0.26 -21.23 11.71
C GLN A 95 0.24 -19.80 11.73
N LEU A 96 -0.34 -18.94 10.88
CA LEU A 96 -0.01 -17.52 10.85
C LEU A 96 -0.21 -16.90 12.23
N LEU A 97 0.81 -16.22 12.75
CA LEU A 97 0.69 -15.44 13.97
C LEU A 97 -0.10 -14.16 13.67
N ILE A 98 -1.21 -13.97 14.38
CA ILE A 98 -2.00 -12.74 14.29
C ILE A 98 -1.54 -11.83 15.44
N PRO A 99 -0.94 -10.65 15.15
CA PRO A 99 -0.56 -9.70 16.19
C PRO A 99 -1.75 -9.36 17.10
N PRO A 100 -1.60 -9.31 18.42
CA PRO A 100 -2.71 -8.95 19.29
C PRO A 100 -3.11 -7.48 19.08
N VAL A 101 -4.39 -7.17 19.23
CA VAL A 101 -4.82 -5.76 19.32
C VAL A 101 -4.42 -5.26 20.70
N LEU A 102 -3.72 -4.12 20.74
CA LEU A 102 -3.30 -3.51 22.00
C LEU A 102 -4.51 -2.93 22.72
N GLU A 103 -4.78 -3.43 23.92
CA GLU A 103 -5.80 -2.85 24.79
C GLU A 103 -5.30 -1.55 25.43
N PRO A 104 -6.13 -0.51 25.47
CA PRO A 104 -5.74 0.73 26.13
C PRO A 104 -5.58 0.52 27.65
N SER A 105 -4.54 1.07 28.24
CA SER A 105 -4.32 1.08 29.70
C SER A 105 -5.33 1.95 30.43
N SER A 106 -5.89 2.95 29.75
CA SER A 106 -7.00 3.77 30.24
C SER A 106 -7.87 4.26 29.10
N LYS A 107 -9.19 4.32 29.35
CA LYS A 107 -10.16 4.81 28.38
C LYS A 107 -11.21 5.67 29.06
N SER A 108 -11.24 6.95 28.70
CA SER A 108 -12.28 7.91 29.09
C SER A 108 -13.04 8.41 27.85
N LYS A 109 -14.05 9.28 28.06
CA LYS A 109 -14.71 9.96 26.96
C LYS A 109 -13.80 10.97 26.24
N GLU A 110 -12.81 11.51 26.97
CA GLU A 110 -11.95 12.61 26.51
C GLU A 110 -10.61 12.12 25.95
N ASN A 111 -10.09 10.99 26.44
CA ASN A 111 -8.78 10.49 26.06
C ASN A 111 -8.67 8.98 26.20
N VAL A 112 -7.93 8.34 25.29
CA VAL A 112 -7.55 6.92 25.35
C VAL A 112 -6.04 6.84 25.48
N ILE A 113 -5.55 6.02 26.41
CA ILE A 113 -4.13 5.89 26.72
C ILE A 113 -3.65 4.49 26.36
N TYR A 114 -2.55 4.42 25.63
CA TYR A 114 -1.84 3.19 25.31
C TYR A 114 -0.43 3.22 25.90
N ASP A 115 0.06 2.07 26.35
CA ASP A 115 1.42 1.91 26.82
C ASP A 115 2.15 0.94 25.89
N ILE A 116 3.29 1.39 25.33
CA ILE A 116 4.12 0.62 24.41
C ILE A 116 5.53 0.56 24.93
N VAL A 117 6.11 -0.64 24.92
CA VAL A 117 7.47 -0.92 25.41
C VAL A 117 8.27 -1.53 24.26
N ALA A 118 9.38 -0.93 23.89
CA ALA A 118 10.41 -1.57 23.07
C ALA A 118 11.32 -2.38 23.99
N GLN A 119 11.55 -3.66 23.65
CA GLN A 119 12.26 -4.60 24.52
C GLN A 119 13.00 -5.68 23.74
N ASN A 120 14.00 -6.29 24.37
CA ASN A 120 14.63 -7.52 23.93
C ASN A 120 13.64 -8.69 24.07
N GLY A 121 13.74 -9.65 23.15
CA GLY A 121 12.90 -10.84 23.12
C GLY A 121 13.66 -12.07 22.64
N GLU A 122 13.01 -13.22 22.71
CA GLU A 122 13.52 -14.48 22.22
C GLU A 122 12.39 -15.35 21.68
N VAL A 123 12.43 -15.72 20.40
CA VAL A 123 11.33 -16.39 19.71
C VAL A 123 11.80 -17.58 18.86
N GLN A 124 10.96 -18.61 18.76
CA GLN A 124 11.22 -19.79 17.91
C GLN A 124 10.79 -19.50 16.47
N ILE A 125 11.65 -18.87 15.67
CA ILE A 125 11.37 -18.63 14.25
C ILE A 125 11.63 -19.88 13.42
N MET A 126 12.80 -20.49 13.59
CA MET A 126 13.21 -21.73 12.91
C MET A 126 13.20 -22.91 13.89
N ASP A 127 13.23 -24.13 13.36
CA ASP A 127 13.40 -25.32 14.20
C ASP A 127 14.82 -25.34 14.80
N GLY A 128 14.94 -25.67 16.09
CA GLY A 128 16.21 -25.70 16.81
C GLY A 128 16.33 -24.64 17.90
N GLU A 129 17.41 -23.86 17.92
CA GLU A 129 17.62 -22.81 18.90
C GLU A 129 16.67 -21.63 18.66
N LYS A 130 16.32 -20.94 19.74
CA LYS A 130 15.55 -19.71 19.65
C LYS A 130 16.40 -18.57 19.09
N THR A 131 15.72 -17.63 18.46
CA THR A 131 16.30 -16.43 17.87
C THR A 131 16.18 -15.27 18.85
N GLU A 132 17.27 -14.58 19.15
CA GLU A 132 17.24 -13.30 19.84
C GLU A 132 16.64 -12.24 18.92
N THR A 133 15.72 -11.45 19.45
CA THR A 133 14.90 -10.51 18.69
C THR A 133 14.63 -9.25 19.46
N LEU A 134 14.03 -8.26 18.80
CA LEU A 134 13.46 -7.08 19.41
C LEU A 134 11.95 -7.07 19.16
N GLY A 135 11.17 -6.52 20.08
CA GLY A 135 9.72 -6.41 19.92
C GLY A 135 9.08 -5.28 20.69
N TYR A 136 7.86 -4.94 20.30
CA TYR A 136 7.02 -4.00 21.04
C TYR A 136 5.95 -4.76 21.84
N ASN A 137 5.95 -4.63 23.15
CA ASN A 137 5.06 -5.33 24.10
C ASN A 137 5.07 -6.87 23.92
N GLY A 138 6.11 -7.42 23.34
CA GLY A 138 6.29 -8.84 23.06
C GLY A 138 7.72 -9.13 22.65
N ASP A 139 7.96 -10.39 22.25
CA ASP A 139 9.32 -10.84 21.95
C ASP A 139 9.75 -10.53 20.50
N PHE A 140 8.81 -10.32 19.59
CA PHE A 140 9.09 -10.04 18.18
C PHE A 140 7.92 -9.28 17.54
N LEU A 141 8.22 -8.30 16.69
CA LEU A 141 7.23 -7.37 16.13
C LEU A 141 6.47 -6.63 17.25
N GLY A 142 5.28 -6.17 16.95
CA GLY A 142 4.44 -5.42 17.87
C GLY A 142 2.95 -5.73 17.72
N PRO A 143 2.13 -5.23 18.65
CA PRO A 143 0.68 -5.32 18.56
C PRO A 143 0.12 -4.41 17.47
N VAL A 144 -1.19 -4.53 17.23
CA VAL A 144 -1.96 -3.57 16.45
C VAL A 144 -2.58 -2.53 17.39
N ILE A 145 -2.24 -1.27 17.22
CA ILE A 145 -2.93 -0.16 17.88
C ILE A 145 -4.15 0.21 17.03
N ARG A 146 -5.35 0.21 17.60
CA ARG A 146 -6.56 0.54 16.85
C ARG A 146 -7.16 1.85 17.33
N LEU A 147 -7.08 2.87 16.49
CA LEU A 147 -7.52 4.24 16.74
C LEU A 147 -8.81 4.56 16.00
N LYS A 148 -9.46 5.67 16.36
CA LYS A 148 -10.64 6.18 15.66
C LYS A 148 -10.46 7.65 15.31
N LYS A 149 -10.90 8.05 14.12
CA LYS A 149 -10.97 9.45 13.73
C LYS A 149 -11.74 10.28 14.76
N GLY A 150 -11.22 11.45 15.11
CA GLY A 150 -11.75 12.35 16.16
C GLY A 150 -11.42 11.92 17.59
N GLN A 151 -10.64 10.84 17.78
CA GLN A 151 -10.23 10.38 19.10
C GLN A 151 -8.99 11.13 19.57
N LYS A 152 -9.01 11.64 20.80
CA LYS A 152 -7.81 12.09 21.48
C LYS A 152 -7.09 10.89 22.07
N VAL A 153 -5.82 10.77 21.79
CA VAL A 153 -4.98 9.61 22.13
C VAL A 153 -3.72 10.08 22.85
N THR A 154 -3.36 9.39 23.90
CA THR A 154 -2.02 9.49 24.53
C THR A 154 -1.30 8.15 24.36
N ILE A 155 -0.09 8.18 23.84
CA ILE A 155 0.76 6.98 23.78
C ILE A 155 1.97 7.22 24.67
N ASN A 156 2.09 6.38 25.69
CA ASN A 156 3.26 6.30 26.55
C ASN A 156 4.22 5.28 25.95
N THR A 157 5.38 5.71 25.57
CA THR A 157 6.45 4.87 25.04
C THR A 157 7.52 4.65 26.08
N ASN A 158 8.02 3.43 26.20
CA ASN A 158 9.07 3.05 27.13
C ASN A 158 10.17 2.30 26.36
N ASN A 159 11.41 2.73 26.51
CA ASN A 159 12.56 2.06 25.94
C ASN A 159 13.22 1.17 27.00
N ASN A 160 13.01 -0.14 26.90
CA ASN A 160 13.67 -1.16 27.70
C ASN A 160 14.81 -1.88 26.93
N LEU A 161 15.28 -1.30 25.84
CA LEU A 161 16.48 -1.77 25.14
C LEU A 161 17.73 -1.23 25.81
N ASP A 162 18.88 -1.81 25.46
CA ASP A 162 20.20 -1.33 25.89
C ASP A 162 20.74 -0.18 25.03
N ALA A 163 20.06 0.15 23.94
CA ALA A 163 20.36 1.24 23.00
C ALA A 163 19.24 2.28 22.97
N SER A 164 19.51 3.46 22.43
CA SER A 164 18.48 4.46 22.15
C SER A 164 17.53 3.98 21.05
N THR A 165 16.29 4.43 21.07
CA THR A 165 15.27 4.15 20.07
C THR A 165 14.33 5.34 19.89
N SER A 166 13.38 5.23 18.97
CA SER A 166 12.22 6.12 18.88
C SER A 166 11.00 5.31 18.45
N PHE A 167 9.84 5.97 18.34
CA PHE A 167 8.60 5.35 17.88
C PHE A 167 7.99 6.25 16.81
N HIS A 168 8.41 6.08 15.57
CA HIS A 168 7.85 6.80 14.45
C HIS A 168 6.52 6.17 14.03
N TRP A 169 5.47 7.01 14.00
CA TRP A 169 4.13 6.61 13.59
C TRP A 169 3.97 6.83 12.09
N HIS A 170 4.55 5.93 11.30
CA HIS A 170 4.65 6.05 9.85
C HIS A 170 3.28 6.21 9.18
N GLY A 171 3.07 7.35 8.53
CA GLY A 171 1.85 7.73 7.86
C GLY A 171 0.81 8.43 8.74
N LEU A 172 1.07 8.60 10.04
CA LEU A 172 0.17 9.33 10.93
C LEU A 172 0.39 10.85 10.81
N LYS A 173 -0.69 11.61 10.59
CA LYS A 173 -0.65 13.07 10.51
C LYS A 173 -0.77 13.71 11.88
N VAL A 174 0.34 13.95 12.54
CA VAL A 174 0.45 14.59 13.85
C VAL A 174 1.43 15.76 13.80
N ALA A 175 1.49 16.58 14.84
CA ALA A 175 2.55 17.57 15.00
C ALA A 175 3.90 16.88 15.18
N SER A 176 4.98 17.53 14.77
CA SER A 176 6.31 16.91 14.71
C SER A 176 6.85 16.43 16.05
N ASP A 177 6.45 17.06 17.16
CA ASP A 177 6.84 16.66 18.51
C ASP A 177 6.23 15.32 18.95
N ALA A 178 5.17 14.87 18.25
CA ALA A 178 4.51 13.58 18.44
C ALA A 178 4.87 12.54 17.36
N ASP A 179 5.60 12.91 16.31
CA ASP A 179 5.86 12.09 15.12
C ASP A 179 6.81 10.90 15.38
N GLY A 180 7.77 11.06 16.29
CA GLY A 180 8.71 10.01 16.67
C GLY A 180 9.92 9.85 15.75
N GLY A 181 10.22 10.84 14.93
CA GLY A 181 11.42 10.89 14.08
C GLY A 181 12.73 11.09 14.88
N PRO A 182 13.87 11.38 14.20
CA PRO A 182 15.20 11.41 14.82
C PRO A 182 15.37 12.50 15.88
N HIS A 183 14.53 13.54 15.90
CA HIS A 183 14.49 14.53 16.98
C HIS A 183 13.79 14.05 18.26
N GLN A 184 13.16 12.89 18.27
CA GLN A 184 12.36 12.37 19.40
C GLN A 184 12.94 11.08 19.98
N ILE A 185 14.26 11.05 20.14
CA ILE A 185 14.99 9.92 20.73
C ILE A 185 14.56 9.65 22.16
N ILE A 186 14.52 8.38 22.52
CA ILE A 186 14.28 7.87 23.87
C ILE A 186 15.47 7.00 24.25
N GLU A 187 16.27 7.49 25.18
CA GLU A 187 17.46 6.78 25.68
C GLU A 187 17.08 5.49 26.42
N ALA A 188 18.02 4.56 26.52
CA ALA A 188 17.86 3.32 27.26
C ALA A 188 17.28 3.56 28.67
N GLY A 189 16.19 2.85 28.99
CA GLY A 189 15.47 2.96 30.26
C GLY A 189 14.60 4.22 30.42
N GLN A 190 14.53 5.10 29.40
CA GLN A 190 13.72 6.31 29.44
C GLN A 190 12.32 6.09 28.88
N LYS A 191 11.44 7.06 29.17
CA LYS A 191 10.03 7.07 28.73
C LYS A 191 9.67 8.41 28.11
N LYS A 192 8.77 8.38 27.16
CA LYS A 192 8.17 9.57 26.55
C LYS A 192 6.66 9.40 26.44
N SER A 193 5.91 10.48 26.53
CA SER A 193 4.46 10.48 26.26
C SER A 193 4.15 11.49 25.18
N VAL A 194 3.34 11.09 24.22
CA VAL A 194 2.83 11.98 23.17
C VAL A 194 1.31 11.96 23.20
N THR A 195 0.69 13.12 22.93
CA THR A 195 -0.77 13.26 22.92
C THR A 195 -1.18 13.99 21.65
N PHE A 196 -2.12 13.41 20.92
CA PHE A 196 -2.64 13.97 19.67
C PHE A 196 -4.12 13.65 19.49
N GLU A 197 -4.76 14.34 18.55
CA GLU A 197 -6.08 13.99 18.03
C GLU A 197 -5.92 13.30 16.67
N VAL A 198 -6.64 12.20 16.47
CA VAL A 198 -6.62 11.46 15.21
C VAL A 198 -7.48 12.19 14.19
N ASP A 199 -6.84 12.85 13.23
CA ASP A 199 -7.50 13.62 12.18
C ASP A 199 -7.06 13.14 10.78
N GLN A 200 -7.40 11.89 10.46
CA GLN A 200 -7.25 11.34 9.12
C GLN A 200 -8.25 10.21 8.89
N GLU A 201 -8.39 9.80 7.63
CA GLU A 201 -9.32 8.76 7.20
C GLU A 201 -8.86 7.38 7.65
N ALA A 202 -9.80 6.40 7.60
CA ALA A 202 -9.51 5.01 7.89
C ALA A 202 -8.38 4.49 7.00
N SER A 203 -7.36 3.91 7.64
CA SER A 203 -6.13 3.50 6.97
C SER A 203 -5.39 2.42 7.75
N THR A 204 -4.49 1.72 7.05
CA THR A 204 -3.52 0.81 7.63
C THR A 204 -2.15 1.47 7.67
N LEU A 205 -1.74 1.87 8.87
CA LEU A 205 -0.44 2.46 9.16
C LEU A 205 0.44 1.45 9.89
N TRP A 206 1.69 1.80 10.09
CA TRP A 206 2.61 1.02 10.90
C TRP A 206 3.49 1.91 11.75
N PHE A 207 4.26 1.37 12.66
CA PHE A 207 5.23 2.11 13.46
C PHE A 207 6.52 1.32 13.61
N HIS A 208 7.61 2.04 13.61
CA HIS A 208 8.96 1.50 13.68
C HIS A 208 9.92 2.50 14.33
N PRO A 209 11.13 2.09 14.73
CA PRO A 209 12.14 3.02 15.25
C PRO A 209 12.67 3.94 14.14
N HIS A 210 13.15 5.12 14.53
CA HIS A 210 13.76 6.09 13.62
C HIS A 210 14.94 6.85 14.27
N PRO A 211 15.82 6.22 15.09
CA PRO A 211 17.01 6.87 15.58
C PRO A 211 18.09 6.86 14.49
N GLU A 212 18.82 7.97 14.34
CA GLU A 212 19.92 8.06 13.37
C GLU A 212 20.99 6.99 13.65
N GLY A 213 21.32 6.19 12.63
CA GLY A 213 22.34 5.13 12.69
C GLY A 213 21.90 3.79 13.32
N GLU A 214 20.62 3.66 13.73
CA GLU A 214 20.12 2.44 14.38
C GLU A 214 18.76 1.96 13.83
N THR A 215 18.12 2.73 12.94
CA THR A 215 16.81 2.40 12.37
C THR A 215 16.84 1.04 11.69
N ALA A 216 17.78 0.82 10.78
CA ALA A 216 17.85 -0.37 9.96
C ALA A 216 18.11 -1.64 10.78
N SER A 217 19.03 -1.58 11.74
CA SER A 217 19.36 -2.70 12.62
C SER A 217 18.18 -3.08 13.52
N GLN A 218 17.50 -2.10 14.10
CA GLN A 218 16.38 -2.32 15.01
C GLN A 218 15.14 -2.87 14.27
N VAL A 219 14.83 -2.37 13.07
CA VAL A 219 13.76 -2.92 12.22
C VAL A 219 14.09 -4.33 11.77
N TYR A 220 15.34 -4.57 11.35
CA TYR A 220 15.77 -5.90 10.92
C TYR A 220 15.69 -6.92 12.06
N LYS A 221 15.96 -6.52 13.31
CA LYS A 221 15.86 -7.36 14.50
C LYS A 221 14.43 -7.52 15.04
N GLY A 222 13.44 -6.76 14.53
CA GLY A 222 12.02 -7.04 14.79
C GLY A 222 11.15 -5.88 15.25
N LEU A 223 11.67 -4.65 15.43
CA LEU A 223 10.85 -3.52 15.85
C LEU A 223 9.97 -3.01 14.70
N ALA A 224 8.78 -3.57 14.58
CA ALA A 224 7.71 -3.12 13.70
C ALA A 224 6.35 -3.48 14.29
N GLY A 225 5.39 -2.57 14.24
CA GLY A 225 4.02 -2.81 14.68
C GLY A 225 3.01 -2.11 13.77
N LEU A 226 1.73 -2.42 13.90
CA LEU A 226 0.68 -1.89 13.04
C LEU A 226 -0.19 -0.88 13.79
N MET A 227 -0.69 0.10 13.07
CA MET A 227 -1.68 1.05 13.57
C MET A 227 -2.84 1.15 12.58
N TYR A 228 -4.05 0.87 13.03
CA TYR A 228 -5.26 1.01 12.23
C TYR A 228 -6.03 2.23 12.67
N ILE A 229 -6.54 2.98 11.71
CA ILE A 229 -7.50 4.05 11.93
C ILE A 229 -8.85 3.58 11.39
N ASP A 230 -9.88 3.70 12.22
CA ASP A 230 -11.28 3.50 11.84
C ASP A 230 -11.98 4.86 11.75
N ASP A 231 -12.92 5.01 10.84
CA ASP A 231 -13.80 6.15 10.72
C ASP A 231 -15.26 5.72 10.44
N ASP A 232 -16.14 6.67 10.23
CA ASP A 232 -17.55 6.33 9.95
C ASP A 232 -17.75 5.81 8.53
N ASN A 233 -16.89 6.20 7.57
CA ASN A 233 -16.92 5.63 6.22
C ASN A 233 -16.56 4.14 6.27
N SER A 234 -15.44 3.78 6.87
CA SER A 234 -14.99 2.38 6.97
C SER A 234 -16.00 1.45 7.65
N LYS A 235 -16.78 1.96 8.60
CA LYS A 235 -17.83 1.20 9.27
C LYS A 235 -19.08 1.00 8.40
N SER A 236 -19.33 1.91 7.46
CA SER A 236 -20.49 1.84 6.57
C SER A 236 -20.29 0.90 5.38
N LEU A 237 -19.04 0.57 5.08
CA LEU A 237 -18.68 -0.31 3.98
C LEU A 237 -18.89 -1.79 4.33
N ASP A 238 -19.46 -2.56 3.38
CA ASP A 238 -19.64 -4.00 3.52
C ASP A 238 -18.35 -4.80 3.26
N LEU A 239 -17.29 -4.39 3.96
CA LEU A 239 -15.97 -5.04 3.90
C LEU A 239 -15.78 -6.06 5.03
N PRO A 240 -14.99 -7.14 4.82
CA PRO A 240 -14.52 -7.99 5.89
C PRO A 240 -13.85 -7.15 6.98
N SER A 241 -14.23 -7.37 8.24
CA SER A 241 -13.83 -6.50 9.36
C SER A 241 -13.63 -7.24 10.69
N LYS A 242 -13.74 -8.57 10.70
CA LYS A 242 -13.48 -9.40 11.88
C LYS A 242 -11.99 -9.68 11.96
N TYR A 243 -11.30 -8.89 12.80
CA TYR A 243 -9.86 -8.99 12.99
C TYR A 243 -9.40 -10.43 13.30
N GLY A 244 -8.39 -10.91 12.60
CA GLY A 244 -7.86 -12.26 12.73
C GLY A 244 -8.74 -13.39 12.18
N VAL A 245 -9.89 -13.04 11.59
CA VAL A 245 -10.86 -14.02 11.02
C VAL A 245 -11.06 -13.79 9.52
N ASP A 246 -11.45 -12.60 9.11
CA ASP A 246 -11.61 -12.20 7.71
C ASP A 246 -10.96 -10.84 7.38
N ASP A 247 -10.37 -10.18 8.36
CA ASP A 247 -9.52 -8.98 8.26
C ASP A 247 -8.17 -9.30 8.89
N ILE A 248 -7.18 -9.62 8.04
CA ILE A 248 -5.92 -10.25 8.40
C ILE A 248 -4.75 -9.28 8.19
N PRO A 249 -3.99 -8.93 9.24
CA PRO A 249 -2.75 -8.17 9.09
C PRO A 249 -1.62 -9.05 8.52
N LEU A 250 -0.82 -8.50 7.61
CA LEU A 250 0.37 -9.15 7.07
C LEU A 250 1.55 -8.18 7.07
N ILE A 251 2.48 -8.34 8.00
CA ILE A 251 3.80 -7.69 7.96
C ILE A 251 4.73 -8.66 7.25
N VAL A 252 5.12 -8.33 6.02
CA VAL A 252 6.01 -9.16 5.20
C VAL A 252 7.41 -8.60 5.25
N GLN A 253 8.37 -9.45 5.59
CA GLN A 253 9.78 -9.10 5.78
C GLN A 253 10.68 -10.20 5.21
N ASP A 254 11.94 -9.87 5.01
CA ASP A 254 12.98 -10.84 4.69
C ASP A 254 14.13 -10.73 5.70
N LYS A 255 14.71 -11.86 6.08
CA LYS A 255 15.83 -11.94 7.02
C LYS A 255 16.74 -13.11 6.66
N SER A 256 18.00 -13.02 7.03
CA SER A 256 18.91 -14.17 7.03
C SER A 256 19.19 -14.64 8.45
N PHE A 257 19.44 -15.93 8.58
CA PHE A 257 19.71 -16.57 9.86
C PHE A 257 21.04 -17.31 9.82
N SER A 258 21.80 -17.20 10.90
CA SER A 258 23.03 -17.99 11.11
C SER A 258 22.70 -19.49 11.28
N SER A 259 23.73 -20.32 11.30
CA SER A 259 23.60 -21.77 11.61
C SER A 259 23.07 -22.04 13.02
N THR A 260 23.07 -21.04 13.91
CA THR A 260 22.48 -21.09 15.25
C THR A 260 21.17 -20.33 15.35
N ASN A 261 20.48 -20.14 14.24
CA ASN A 261 19.18 -19.47 14.12
C ASN A 261 19.16 -18.00 14.57
N GLN A 262 20.32 -17.33 14.68
CA GLN A 262 20.36 -15.92 15.07
C GLN A 262 20.24 -15.00 13.86
N ILE A 263 19.45 -13.93 14.01
CA ILE A 263 19.45 -12.79 13.09
C ILE A 263 20.79 -12.08 13.27
N ASN A 264 21.57 -11.95 12.21
CA ASN A 264 22.87 -11.29 12.27
C ASN A 264 22.94 -10.18 11.23
N TYR A 265 22.42 -9.02 11.62
CA TYR A 265 22.36 -7.83 10.77
C TYR A 265 23.73 -7.40 10.26
N GLU A 266 24.76 -7.49 11.09
CA GLU A 266 26.11 -7.06 10.76
C GLU A 266 26.73 -7.89 9.63
N ASN A 267 26.40 -9.18 9.53
CA ASN A 267 26.87 -10.03 8.42
C ASN A 267 26.03 -9.87 7.15
N ASP A 268 24.75 -9.51 7.29
CA ASP A 268 23.84 -9.32 6.18
C ASP A 268 23.88 -7.88 5.64
N PHE A 269 24.50 -6.97 6.41
CA PHE A 269 24.53 -5.55 6.10
C PHE A 269 25.01 -5.28 4.68
N ASN A 270 24.21 -4.53 3.95
CA ASN A 270 24.53 -4.05 2.62
C ASN A 270 24.16 -2.56 2.53
N SER A 271 25.13 -1.73 2.22
CA SER A 271 24.92 -0.29 2.11
C SER A 271 23.96 0.14 1.00
N ASP A 272 23.68 -0.73 0.03
CA ASP A 272 22.65 -0.53 -0.99
C ASP A 272 21.27 -1.11 -0.56
N GLY A 273 21.16 -1.51 0.69
CA GLY A 273 19.95 -2.05 1.29
C GLY A 273 20.09 -3.53 1.65
N THR A 274 19.93 -3.82 2.95
CA THR A 274 20.02 -5.17 3.48
C THR A 274 18.83 -6.02 3.04
N LYS A 275 19.12 -7.18 2.45
CA LYS A 275 18.15 -8.17 1.98
C LYS A 275 18.46 -9.53 2.54
N GLY A 276 17.49 -10.16 3.18
CA GLY A 276 17.60 -11.50 3.71
C GLY A 276 17.19 -12.58 2.71
N GLU A 277 17.58 -13.83 3.00
CA GLU A 277 17.28 -15.00 2.15
C GLU A 277 15.93 -15.67 2.50
N THR A 278 15.39 -15.40 3.68
CA THR A 278 14.20 -16.05 4.24
C THR A 278 13.03 -15.09 4.31
N LEU A 279 11.93 -15.46 3.67
CA LEU A 279 10.67 -14.72 3.71
C LEU A 279 9.92 -15.02 5.01
N LEU A 280 9.47 -13.98 5.70
CA LEU A 280 8.64 -14.07 6.89
C LEU A 280 7.35 -13.27 6.71
N THR A 281 6.25 -13.82 7.20
CA THR A 281 5.00 -13.06 7.34
C THR A 281 4.57 -13.12 8.80
N ASN A 282 4.40 -11.96 9.42
CA ASN A 282 4.17 -11.82 10.86
C ASN A 282 5.18 -12.63 11.72
N GLY A 283 6.44 -12.65 11.31
CA GLY A 283 7.49 -13.42 11.99
C GLY A 283 7.43 -14.94 11.80
N THR A 284 6.59 -15.43 10.89
CA THR A 284 6.41 -16.86 10.63
C THR A 284 6.94 -17.21 9.24
N ILE A 285 7.73 -18.27 9.15
CA ILE A 285 8.18 -18.89 7.89
C ILE A 285 7.11 -19.89 7.46
N ASN A 286 6.77 -19.93 6.16
CA ASN A 286 5.74 -20.78 5.57
C ASN A 286 4.41 -20.75 6.36
N PRO A 287 3.82 -19.56 6.61
CA PRO A 287 2.60 -19.48 7.39
C PRO A 287 1.39 -20.01 6.63
N TYR A 288 0.45 -20.62 7.39
CA TYR A 288 -0.87 -20.94 6.85
C TYR A 288 -2.00 -20.34 7.69
N ILE A 289 -3.15 -20.13 7.05
CA ILE A 289 -4.41 -19.74 7.69
C ILE A 289 -5.57 -20.59 7.14
N GLU A 290 -6.54 -20.94 7.99
CA GLU A 290 -7.77 -21.60 7.58
C GLU A 290 -8.83 -20.60 7.15
N ILE A 291 -9.36 -20.74 5.95
CA ILE A 291 -10.35 -19.85 5.35
C ILE A 291 -11.75 -20.44 5.53
N LYS A 292 -12.62 -19.65 6.17
CA LYS A 292 -14.02 -20.00 6.44
C LYS A 292 -15.02 -19.03 5.84
N ASN A 293 -14.56 -17.93 5.28
CA ASN A 293 -15.38 -16.88 4.70
C ASN A 293 -15.09 -16.71 3.20
N ARG A 294 -16.08 -16.27 2.44
CA ARG A 294 -15.93 -16.01 1.01
C ARG A 294 -14.97 -14.87 0.75
N TRP A 295 -15.19 -13.72 1.37
CA TRP A 295 -14.33 -12.56 1.20
C TRP A 295 -13.31 -12.49 2.33
N MET A 296 -12.03 -12.41 1.96
CA MET A 296 -10.91 -12.22 2.89
C MET A 296 -10.23 -10.89 2.58
N ARG A 297 -10.04 -10.07 3.60
CA ARG A 297 -9.28 -8.82 3.54
C ARG A 297 -7.90 -9.03 4.12
N TYR A 298 -6.89 -8.70 3.35
CA TYR A 298 -5.50 -8.70 3.80
C TYR A 298 -4.97 -7.29 3.83
N ARG A 299 -4.40 -6.88 4.97
CA ARG A 299 -3.74 -5.59 5.17
C ARG A 299 -2.24 -5.83 5.13
N ILE A 300 -1.63 -5.55 4.00
CA ILE A 300 -0.24 -5.88 3.71
C ILE A 300 0.63 -4.67 3.97
N VAL A 301 1.70 -4.87 4.73
CA VAL A 301 2.80 -3.92 4.92
C VAL A 301 4.07 -4.57 4.43
N ASN A 302 4.80 -3.90 3.55
CA ASN A 302 6.19 -4.26 3.28
C ASN A 302 7.07 -3.68 4.39
N GLY A 303 7.43 -4.51 5.36
CA GLY A 303 8.27 -4.17 6.51
C GLY A 303 9.74 -4.55 6.34
N SER A 304 10.21 -4.80 5.11
CA SER A 304 11.62 -5.08 4.81
C SER A 304 12.46 -3.81 4.85
N ASN A 305 13.76 -3.96 5.12
CA ASN A 305 14.70 -2.84 5.07
C ASN A 305 14.84 -2.25 3.65
N SER A 306 14.86 -3.11 2.62
CA SER A 306 15.12 -2.65 1.24
C SER A 306 14.44 -3.45 0.14
N ARG A 307 13.91 -4.64 0.44
CA ARG A 307 13.34 -5.52 -0.60
C ARG A 307 11.97 -5.05 -1.03
N ASN A 308 11.78 -4.84 -2.33
CA ASN A 308 10.45 -4.69 -2.93
C ASN A 308 9.80 -6.07 -3.07
N PHE A 309 8.53 -6.16 -2.72
CA PHE A 309 7.74 -7.37 -2.91
C PHE A 309 6.69 -7.19 -4.01
N THR A 310 6.71 -8.09 -4.98
CA THR A 310 5.61 -8.26 -5.93
C THR A 310 4.69 -9.36 -5.43
N PHE A 311 3.49 -9.00 -5.01
CA PHE A 311 2.46 -9.92 -4.54
C PHE A 311 1.62 -10.43 -5.71
N THR A 312 1.37 -11.74 -5.73
CA THR A 312 0.50 -12.43 -6.69
C THR A 312 -0.27 -13.53 -5.98
N LEU A 313 -1.40 -13.96 -6.54
CA LEU A 313 -1.96 -15.26 -6.17
C LEU A 313 -1.39 -16.34 -7.10
N ASP A 314 -1.28 -17.57 -6.60
CA ASP A 314 -0.94 -18.70 -7.46
C ASP A 314 -2.00 -18.92 -8.55
N LYS A 315 -1.65 -19.63 -9.63
CA LYS A 315 -2.53 -19.93 -10.78
C LYS A 315 -3.01 -18.69 -11.55
N ASP A 316 -2.28 -17.58 -11.49
CA ASP A 316 -2.61 -16.31 -12.14
C ASP A 316 -4.01 -15.75 -11.74
N GLU A 317 -4.47 -16.08 -10.56
CA GLU A 317 -5.71 -15.55 -10.00
C GLU A 317 -5.58 -14.06 -9.68
N SER A 318 -6.69 -13.36 -9.69
CA SER A 318 -6.75 -11.92 -9.39
C SER A 318 -7.34 -11.65 -8.01
N PHE A 319 -6.99 -10.50 -7.47
CA PHE A 319 -7.54 -9.93 -6.24
C PHE A 319 -7.94 -8.47 -6.47
N TYR A 320 -8.60 -7.85 -5.51
CA TYR A 320 -9.02 -6.44 -5.59
C TYR A 320 -8.26 -5.62 -4.58
N GLN A 321 -7.47 -4.64 -5.04
CA GLN A 321 -6.92 -3.64 -4.13
C GLN A 321 -8.01 -2.63 -3.77
N ILE A 322 -8.17 -2.35 -2.47
CA ILE A 322 -9.21 -1.45 -1.95
C ILE A 322 -8.63 -0.23 -1.24
N ALA A 323 -7.36 -0.27 -0.83
CA ALA A 323 -6.71 0.83 -0.15
C ALA A 323 -5.22 0.92 -0.49
N THR A 324 -4.67 2.11 -0.31
CA THR A 324 -3.25 2.45 -0.32
C THR A 324 -2.79 2.84 1.10
N ASP A 325 -1.59 3.42 1.23
CA ASP A 325 -0.99 3.79 2.52
C ASP A 325 -1.93 4.59 3.42
N GLY A 326 -2.58 5.61 2.85
CA GLY A 326 -3.36 6.59 3.59
C GLY A 326 -4.86 6.34 3.62
N GLY A 327 -5.37 5.25 3.03
CA GLY A 327 -6.77 4.90 3.10
C GLY A 327 -7.36 4.30 1.83
N PHE A 328 -8.69 4.21 1.80
CA PHE A 328 -9.42 3.59 0.70
C PHE A 328 -9.24 4.34 -0.63
N LEU A 329 -9.15 3.57 -1.70
CA LEU A 329 -9.34 4.04 -3.07
C LEU A 329 -10.80 4.50 -3.30
N ASN A 330 -11.06 5.25 -4.37
CA ASN A 330 -12.43 5.62 -4.72
C ASN A 330 -13.29 4.39 -5.04
N THR A 331 -12.71 3.42 -5.73
CA THR A 331 -13.29 2.10 -6.04
C THR A 331 -12.21 1.04 -5.95
N SER A 332 -12.58 -0.22 -5.85
CA SER A 332 -11.59 -1.30 -5.89
C SER A 332 -10.95 -1.43 -7.27
N VAL A 333 -9.70 -1.84 -7.29
CA VAL A 333 -8.94 -2.09 -8.54
C VAL A 333 -8.57 -3.56 -8.61
N LYS A 334 -9.02 -4.24 -9.67
CA LYS A 334 -8.69 -5.65 -9.92
C LYS A 334 -7.27 -5.78 -10.44
N LEU A 335 -6.45 -6.58 -9.77
CA LEU A 335 -5.04 -6.78 -10.04
C LEU A 335 -4.70 -8.27 -10.09
N SER A 336 -3.72 -8.64 -10.91
CA SER A 336 -3.03 -9.93 -10.84
C SER A 336 -1.68 -9.82 -10.14
N LYS A 337 -1.15 -8.60 -10.01
CA LYS A 337 0.13 -8.30 -9.36
C LYS A 337 0.04 -6.99 -8.60
N LEU A 338 0.69 -6.92 -7.45
CA LEU A 338 0.81 -5.71 -6.62
C LEU A 338 2.26 -5.57 -6.17
N LEU A 339 2.92 -4.50 -6.60
CA LEU A 339 4.25 -4.14 -6.13
C LEU A 339 4.15 -3.24 -4.91
N LEU A 340 4.84 -3.57 -3.83
CA LEU A 340 5.02 -2.72 -2.66
C LEU A 340 6.51 -2.56 -2.35
N ALA A 341 6.96 -1.34 -2.30
CA ALA A 341 8.28 -0.98 -1.79
C ALA A 341 8.32 -0.96 -0.26
N PRO A 342 9.51 -0.96 0.38
CA PRO A 342 9.63 -0.79 1.83
C PRO A 342 8.84 0.42 2.34
N GLY A 343 8.06 0.21 3.40
CA GLY A 343 7.19 1.22 3.99
C GLY A 343 5.83 1.38 3.33
N GLU A 344 5.60 0.90 2.11
CA GLU A 344 4.29 0.95 1.46
C GLU A 344 3.31 -0.07 2.05
N ARG A 345 2.03 0.28 2.03
CA ARG A 345 0.92 -0.56 2.47
C ARG A 345 -0.14 -0.64 1.39
N ALA A 346 -0.84 -1.75 1.39
CA ALA A 346 -2.06 -1.93 0.62
C ALA A 346 -3.04 -2.84 1.34
N GLU A 347 -4.31 -2.68 1.03
CA GLU A 347 -5.34 -3.62 1.45
C GLU A 347 -5.93 -4.30 0.22
N ILE A 348 -6.00 -5.62 0.27
CA ILE A 348 -6.55 -6.41 -0.82
C ILE A 348 -7.70 -7.29 -0.35
N LEU A 349 -8.63 -7.57 -1.26
CA LEU A 349 -9.70 -8.55 -1.08
C LEU A 349 -9.48 -9.74 -2.00
N VAL A 350 -9.58 -10.93 -1.43
CA VAL A 350 -9.53 -12.20 -2.15
C VAL A 350 -10.91 -12.85 -2.09
N ASP A 351 -11.49 -13.18 -3.25
CA ASP A 351 -12.75 -13.94 -3.35
C ASP A 351 -12.45 -15.44 -3.41
N THR A 352 -12.93 -16.18 -2.43
CA THR A 352 -12.73 -17.62 -2.35
C THR A 352 -13.95 -18.43 -2.79
N GLN A 353 -14.95 -17.79 -3.43
CA GLN A 353 -16.22 -18.42 -3.81
C GLN A 353 -16.06 -19.67 -4.66
N ASN A 354 -15.09 -19.65 -5.59
CA ASN A 354 -14.89 -20.74 -6.55
C ASN A 354 -14.07 -21.90 -6.00
N TYR A 355 -13.57 -21.78 -4.77
CA TYR A 355 -12.72 -22.81 -4.15
C TYR A 355 -13.54 -23.75 -3.27
N LYS A 356 -13.15 -25.02 -3.27
CA LYS A 356 -13.80 -26.09 -2.51
C LYS A 356 -13.00 -26.39 -1.23
N LYS A 357 -13.70 -26.96 -0.26
CA LYS A 357 -13.06 -27.49 0.95
C LYS A 357 -11.88 -28.41 0.61
N GLY A 358 -10.74 -28.15 1.23
CA GLY A 358 -9.48 -28.89 1.04
C GLY A 358 -8.58 -28.34 -0.08
N GLU A 359 -9.08 -27.37 -0.89
CA GLU A 359 -8.21 -26.65 -1.83
C GLU A 359 -7.36 -25.63 -1.09
N VAL A 360 -6.28 -25.21 -1.75
CA VAL A 360 -5.28 -24.26 -1.22
C VAL A 360 -5.06 -23.16 -2.23
N ILE A 361 -4.94 -21.94 -1.74
CA ILE A 361 -4.53 -20.76 -2.48
C ILE A 361 -3.25 -20.24 -1.81
N HIS A 362 -2.27 -19.79 -2.60
CA HIS A 362 -1.07 -19.16 -2.08
C HIS A 362 -1.04 -17.68 -2.47
N LEU A 363 -0.85 -16.82 -1.45
CA LEU A 363 -0.34 -15.48 -1.69
C LEU A 363 1.18 -15.59 -1.78
N LEU A 364 1.73 -15.16 -2.91
CA LEU A 364 3.16 -15.19 -3.18
C LEU A 364 3.75 -13.78 -3.03
N ALA A 365 4.99 -13.70 -2.56
CA ALA A 365 5.83 -12.51 -2.60
C ALA A 365 7.12 -12.88 -3.34
N ASN A 366 7.41 -12.24 -4.47
CA ASN A 366 8.53 -12.56 -5.36
C ASN A 366 8.61 -14.08 -5.67
N ASN A 367 7.46 -14.68 -6.01
CA ASN A 367 7.28 -16.11 -6.33
C ASN A 367 7.51 -17.09 -5.16
N LEU A 368 7.76 -16.63 -3.93
CA LEU A 368 7.76 -17.48 -2.75
C LEU A 368 6.44 -17.35 -1.97
N VAL A 369 6.07 -18.41 -1.28
CA VAL A 369 4.84 -18.43 -0.49
C VAL A 369 4.95 -17.50 0.72
N ALA A 370 4.20 -16.39 0.69
CA ALA A 370 4.04 -15.48 1.82
C ALA A 370 2.91 -15.94 2.76
N LEU A 371 1.88 -16.59 2.21
CA LEU A 371 0.77 -17.14 3.00
C LEU A 371 0.09 -18.28 2.25
N THR A 372 -0.10 -19.40 2.94
CA THR A 372 -0.93 -20.52 2.49
C THR A 372 -2.35 -20.38 3.05
N MET A 373 -3.33 -20.21 2.19
CA MET A 373 -4.75 -20.13 2.53
C MET A 373 -5.41 -21.50 2.32
N ARG A 374 -5.79 -22.20 3.40
CA ARG A 374 -6.43 -23.51 3.37
C ARG A 374 -7.94 -23.36 3.45
N ILE A 375 -8.65 -23.80 2.41
CA ILE A 375 -10.11 -23.64 2.34
C ILE A 375 -10.79 -24.73 3.18
N GLU A 376 -11.44 -24.31 4.26
CA GLU A 376 -12.25 -25.19 5.11
C GLU A 376 -13.71 -25.28 4.63
N ASN A 377 -14.42 -24.15 4.69
CA ASN A 377 -15.75 -23.93 4.16
C ASN A 377 -15.86 -22.45 3.85
N THR A 378 -16.40 -22.11 2.70
CA THR A 378 -16.66 -20.69 2.40
C THR A 378 -18.10 -20.35 2.73
N ILE A 379 -18.27 -19.48 3.72
CA ILE A 379 -19.56 -18.94 4.13
C ILE A 379 -19.64 -17.52 3.61
N GLU A 380 -20.78 -17.12 3.07
CA GLU A 380 -21.04 -15.75 2.72
C GLU A 380 -20.93 -14.86 3.96
N ASN A 381 -20.00 -13.91 3.98
CA ASN A 381 -19.75 -13.05 5.13
C ASN A 381 -20.09 -11.58 4.88
N LYS A 382 -20.00 -11.13 3.63
CA LYS A 382 -20.29 -9.76 3.19
C LYS A 382 -20.79 -9.77 1.75
N GLU A 383 -21.65 -8.81 1.44
CA GLU A 383 -22.14 -8.58 0.08
C GLU A 383 -21.28 -7.53 -0.65
N PHE A 384 -19.96 -7.70 -0.61
CA PHE A 384 -19.05 -6.79 -1.30
C PHE A 384 -19.25 -6.86 -2.81
N THR A 385 -19.40 -5.71 -3.43
CA THR A 385 -19.45 -5.57 -4.89
C THR A 385 -18.23 -4.77 -5.35
N PRO A 386 -17.36 -5.31 -6.22
CA PRO A 386 -16.13 -4.62 -6.63
C PRO A 386 -16.32 -3.22 -7.23
N SER A 387 -17.48 -2.92 -7.80
CA SER A 387 -17.81 -1.61 -8.36
C SER A 387 -18.35 -0.59 -7.34
N ASP A 388 -18.52 -0.98 -6.08
CA ASP A 388 -19.03 -0.09 -5.04
C ASP A 388 -18.02 1.03 -4.76
N SER A 389 -18.54 2.24 -4.48
CA SER A 389 -17.72 3.35 -4.04
C SER A 389 -17.19 3.08 -2.63
N LEU A 390 -15.88 3.16 -2.46
CA LEU A 390 -15.20 2.97 -1.18
C LEU A 390 -14.87 4.31 -0.51
N ASN A 391 -14.59 5.34 -1.32
CA ASN A 391 -14.24 6.67 -0.83
C ASN A 391 -14.61 7.74 -1.87
N THR A 392 -14.38 9.00 -1.51
CA THR A 392 -14.44 10.14 -2.43
C THR A 392 -13.20 11.00 -2.22
N ILE A 393 -12.14 10.67 -2.95
CA ILE A 393 -10.90 11.43 -2.94
C ILE A 393 -11.08 12.59 -3.92
N SER A 394 -11.04 13.83 -3.39
CA SER A 394 -11.14 15.01 -4.23
C SER A 394 -9.79 15.28 -4.92
N THR A 395 -9.84 15.47 -6.22
CA THR A 395 -8.70 15.96 -7.01
C THR A 395 -8.86 17.45 -7.29
N LEU A 396 -7.74 18.16 -7.43
CA LEU A 396 -7.77 19.55 -7.89
C LEU A 396 -7.98 19.58 -9.42
N ASP A 397 -8.68 20.62 -9.89
CA ASP A 397 -8.76 20.88 -11.32
C ASP A 397 -7.38 21.35 -11.87
N GLU A 398 -7.12 21.12 -13.16
CA GLU A 398 -5.85 21.42 -13.81
C GLU A 398 -5.41 22.88 -13.58
N LYS A 399 -6.34 23.84 -13.67
CA LYS A 399 -6.03 25.24 -13.47
C LYS A 399 -5.54 25.54 -12.05
N LYS A 400 -6.10 24.87 -11.04
CA LYS A 400 -5.61 25.03 -9.66
C LYS A 400 -4.25 24.38 -9.47
N LEU A 401 -3.97 23.27 -10.16
CA LEU A 401 -2.66 22.64 -10.14
C LEU A 401 -1.58 23.51 -10.78
N GLU A 402 -1.89 24.23 -11.90
CA GLU A 402 -0.97 25.15 -12.56
C GLU A 402 -0.53 26.32 -11.66
N ASP A 403 -1.40 26.76 -10.76
CA ASP A 403 -1.14 27.89 -9.85
C ASP A 403 -0.32 27.49 -8.61
N LEU A 404 -0.07 26.18 -8.36
CA LEU A 404 0.67 25.73 -7.20
C LEU A 404 2.19 25.93 -7.36
N ALA A 405 2.85 26.25 -6.25
CA ALA A 405 4.31 26.22 -6.18
C ALA A 405 4.84 24.81 -6.44
N ARG A 406 6.01 24.73 -7.10
CA ARG A 406 6.70 23.49 -7.39
C ARG A 406 8.00 23.37 -6.60
N GLN A 407 8.25 22.20 -6.03
CA GLN A 407 9.45 21.88 -5.29
C GLN A 407 10.15 20.67 -5.93
N SER A 408 11.37 20.86 -6.42
CA SER A 408 12.18 19.74 -6.91
C SER A 408 12.90 19.04 -5.77
N ILE A 409 12.77 17.71 -5.74
CA ILE A 409 13.46 16.79 -4.84
C ILE A 409 14.25 15.82 -5.72
N ASN A 410 15.57 15.87 -5.63
CA ASN A 410 16.45 15.06 -6.46
C ASN A 410 17.09 13.97 -5.62
N LEU A 411 16.68 12.74 -5.82
CA LEU A 411 17.23 11.53 -5.22
C LEU A 411 18.44 11.09 -6.04
N ARG A 412 19.58 10.82 -5.39
CA ARG A 412 20.81 10.43 -6.09
C ARG A 412 21.63 9.45 -5.30
N GLY A 413 22.33 8.60 -6.03
CA GLY A 413 23.42 7.79 -5.53
C GLY A 413 22.99 6.40 -5.09
N MET A 414 23.95 5.67 -4.57
CA MET A 414 23.84 4.35 -4.00
C MET A 414 24.88 4.22 -2.88
N SER A 415 24.70 3.28 -1.98
CA SER A 415 25.57 3.06 -0.85
C SER A 415 25.79 4.36 -0.03
N HIS A 416 26.95 4.59 0.51
CA HIS A 416 27.29 5.79 1.30
C HIS A 416 27.34 7.10 0.49
N MET A 417 27.14 7.05 -0.83
CA MET A 417 27.08 8.24 -1.70
C MET A 417 25.65 8.76 -1.91
N VAL A 418 24.66 8.16 -1.28
CA VAL A 418 23.26 8.59 -1.39
C VAL A 418 23.07 9.99 -0.83
N ASN A 419 22.17 10.74 -1.46
CA ASN A 419 21.86 12.11 -1.04
C ASN A 419 20.51 12.59 -1.62
N ILE A 420 19.96 13.65 -1.01
CA ILE A 420 18.82 14.40 -1.56
C ILE A 420 19.30 15.81 -1.87
N ASN A 421 19.06 16.29 -3.10
CA ASN A 421 19.46 17.63 -3.56
C ASN A 421 20.96 17.92 -3.35
N ASN A 422 21.83 16.92 -3.56
CA ASN A 422 23.29 16.95 -3.35
C ASN A 422 23.69 17.21 -1.89
N LYS A 423 22.87 16.86 -0.93
CA LYS A 423 23.13 16.96 0.50
C LYS A 423 22.82 15.65 1.19
N GLN A 424 23.66 15.23 2.12
CA GLN A 424 23.35 14.23 3.12
C GLN A 424 22.71 14.90 4.33
N PHE A 425 22.01 14.14 5.13
CA PHE A 425 21.30 14.61 6.32
C PHE A 425 22.24 15.34 7.28
N ASP A 426 21.70 16.33 7.94
CA ASP A 426 22.36 17.12 8.98
C ASP A 426 21.26 17.59 9.94
N MET A 427 21.31 17.08 11.17
CA MET A 427 20.30 17.31 12.19
C MET A 427 20.07 18.79 12.51
N GLU A 428 21.11 19.64 12.34
CA GLU A 428 21.05 21.07 12.64
C GLU A 428 20.59 21.93 11.45
N ARG A 429 20.42 21.33 10.27
CA ARG A 429 20.11 22.06 9.03
C ARG A 429 18.67 21.87 8.61
N ILE A 430 17.89 22.96 8.49
CA ILE A 430 16.60 22.94 7.81
C ILE A 430 16.83 23.11 6.31
N ASP A 431 16.42 22.11 5.52
CA ASP A 431 16.58 22.12 4.07
C ASP A 431 15.46 22.87 3.35
N LEU A 432 14.23 22.80 3.86
CA LEU A 432 13.06 23.42 3.27
C LEU A 432 12.23 24.14 4.35
N TYR A 433 11.64 25.29 3.96
CA TYR A 433 10.67 26.02 4.77
C TYR A 433 9.33 26.01 4.06
N LYS A 434 8.29 25.59 4.76
CA LYS A 434 6.94 25.45 4.21
C LYS A 434 5.93 26.21 5.05
N LYS A 435 4.90 26.72 4.37
CA LYS A 435 3.83 27.46 5.04
C LYS A 435 2.69 26.54 5.42
N LEU A 436 2.28 26.57 6.67
CA LEU A 436 1.13 25.82 7.18
C LEU A 436 -0.15 26.15 6.39
N GLY A 437 -0.93 25.14 6.05
CA GLY A 437 -2.18 25.25 5.31
C GLY A 437 -2.03 25.37 3.79
N THR A 438 -0.80 25.37 3.25
CA THR A 438 -0.58 25.45 1.80
C THR A 438 -0.45 24.07 1.16
N GLN A 439 -0.59 24.06 -0.18
CA GLN A 439 -0.33 22.90 -1.03
C GLN A 439 0.76 23.23 -2.04
N GLU A 440 1.56 22.24 -2.40
CA GLU A 440 2.60 22.34 -3.42
C GLU A 440 2.63 21.07 -4.28
N ILE A 441 3.21 21.16 -5.46
CA ILE A 441 3.59 20.01 -6.27
C ILE A 441 5.07 19.73 -6.00
N TRP A 442 5.37 18.53 -5.51
CA TRP A 442 6.74 18.06 -5.36
C TRP A 442 7.11 17.18 -6.55
N GLU A 443 8.15 17.60 -7.27
CA GLU A 443 8.73 16.84 -8.39
C GLU A 443 9.88 15.98 -7.84
N VAL A 444 9.60 14.74 -7.56
CA VAL A 444 10.57 13.78 -7.03
C VAL A 444 11.27 13.10 -8.20
N ASN A 445 12.52 13.43 -8.39
CA ASN A 445 13.34 12.95 -9.49
C ASN A 445 14.36 11.93 -8.96
N ASN A 446 14.38 10.73 -9.48
CA ASN A 446 15.45 9.77 -9.23
C ASN A 446 16.49 9.86 -10.34
N ILE A 447 17.64 10.42 -10.04
CA ILE A 447 18.66 10.75 -11.04
C ILE A 447 19.76 9.72 -11.03
N SER A 448 19.84 8.93 -12.10
CA SER A 448 20.91 7.97 -12.30
C SER A 448 22.28 8.61 -12.43
N SER A 449 23.32 7.90 -12.03
CA SER A 449 24.72 8.25 -12.24
C SER A 449 25.27 7.56 -13.49
N MET A 450 26.52 7.87 -13.87
CA MET A 450 27.21 7.15 -14.95
C MET A 450 27.42 5.66 -14.65
N MET A 451 27.30 5.25 -13.39
CA MET A 451 27.39 3.83 -12.96
C MET A 451 26.03 3.12 -12.89
N GLY A 452 24.96 3.77 -13.36
CA GLY A 452 23.60 3.29 -13.27
C GLY A 452 22.79 4.02 -12.19
N GLY A 453 21.58 3.55 -11.92
CA GLY A 453 20.68 4.06 -10.89
C GLY A 453 20.00 2.91 -10.17
N MET A 454 19.60 3.13 -8.94
CA MET A 454 18.75 2.20 -8.22
C MET A 454 17.41 2.85 -7.87
N ILE A 455 16.44 2.05 -7.53
CA ILE A 455 15.13 2.49 -7.11
C ILE A 455 15.20 3.09 -5.71
N HIS A 456 14.39 4.14 -5.46
CA HIS A 456 14.29 4.75 -4.15
C HIS A 456 12.83 4.89 -3.75
N PRO A 457 12.35 4.16 -2.73
CA PRO A 457 11.08 4.49 -2.08
C PRO A 457 11.22 5.84 -1.36
N PHE A 458 10.40 6.81 -1.70
CA PHE A 458 10.43 8.14 -1.10
C PHE A 458 9.27 8.32 -0.13
N HIS A 459 9.59 8.67 1.11
CA HIS A 459 8.62 8.89 2.19
C HIS A 459 8.67 10.33 2.72
N ILE A 460 7.51 10.84 3.17
CA ILE A 460 7.37 12.16 3.78
C ILE A 460 6.60 12.03 5.10
N HIS A 461 7.21 12.47 6.21
CA HIS A 461 6.59 12.49 7.53
C HIS A 461 5.47 13.52 7.65
N GLY A 462 4.45 13.21 8.43
CA GLY A 462 3.38 14.14 8.84
C GLY A 462 2.42 14.55 7.73
N VAL A 463 2.57 14.06 6.50
CA VAL A 463 1.68 14.35 5.37
C VAL A 463 1.18 13.09 4.69
N GLN A 464 0.06 13.23 3.99
CA GLN A 464 -0.41 12.27 3.00
C GLN A 464 -0.49 13.01 1.67
N PHE A 465 0.01 12.42 0.59
CA PHE A 465 0.03 13.02 -0.74
C PHE A 465 -0.77 12.21 -1.76
N GLN A 466 -1.05 12.79 -2.89
CA GLN A 466 -1.58 12.12 -4.08
C GLN A 466 -0.51 12.12 -5.17
N ILE A 467 -0.36 11.02 -5.89
CA ILE A 467 0.46 10.98 -7.10
C ILE A 467 -0.33 11.65 -8.22
N LEU A 468 0.22 12.72 -8.80
CA LEU A 468 -0.38 13.43 -9.92
C LEU A 468 0.06 12.86 -11.26
N SER A 469 1.34 12.54 -11.38
CA SER A 469 1.90 11.97 -12.60
C SER A 469 3.16 11.13 -12.35
N ARG A 470 3.46 10.22 -13.28
CA ARG A 470 4.72 9.52 -13.44
C ARG A 470 5.24 9.81 -14.85
N ASP A 471 6.38 10.52 -14.98
CA ASP A 471 6.90 11.00 -16.28
C ASP A 471 5.85 11.71 -17.14
N GLY A 472 4.99 12.51 -16.49
CA GLY A 472 3.90 13.24 -17.15
C GLY A 472 2.68 12.39 -17.53
N ASN A 473 2.68 11.09 -17.24
CA ASN A 473 1.52 10.20 -17.45
C ASN A 473 0.67 10.09 -16.17
N GLN A 474 -0.61 9.79 -16.33
CA GLN A 474 -1.47 9.54 -15.17
C GLN A 474 -0.98 8.32 -14.39
N PRO A 475 -1.03 8.35 -13.04
CA PRO A 475 -0.69 7.19 -12.23
C PRO A 475 -1.69 6.05 -12.45
N ALA A 476 -1.25 4.83 -12.22
CA ALA A 476 -2.12 3.66 -12.26
C ALA A 476 -3.31 3.81 -11.30
N LEU A 477 -4.46 3.21 -11.64
CA LEU A 477 -5.70 3.35 -10.84
C LEU A 477 -5.50 2.96 -9.37
N ASN A 478 -4.69 1.97 -9.12
CA ASN A 478 -4.37 1.48 -7.78
C ASN A 478 -3.40 2.38 -6.99
N GLU A 479 -2.81 3.39 -7.62
CA GLU A 479 -1.99 4.41 -6.98
C GLU A 479 -2.74 5.72 -6.74
N GLN A 480 -3.97 5.85 -7.21
CA GLN A 480 -4.79 7.07 -7.10
C GLN A 480 -5.46 7.24 -5.72
N GLY A 481 -4.80 6.71 -4.67
CA GLY A 481 -5.18 6.85 -3.28
C GLY A 481 -4.33 7.87 -2.53
N TRP A 482 -4.59 8.00 -1.23
CA TRP A 482 -3.70 8.73 -0.33
C TRP A 482 -2.46 7.88 -0.03
N LYS A 483 -1.28 8.46 -0.20
CA LYS A 483 0.00 7.80 0.04
C LYS A 483 0.94 8.67 0.89
N ASP A 484 1.87 8.04 1.55
CA ASP A 484 2.99 8.69 2.24
C ASP A 484 4.35 8.19 1.77
N THR A 485 4.37 7.08 1.05
CA THR A 485 5.57 6.45 0.49
C THR A 485 5.33 6.14 -0.98
N VAL A 486 6.29 6.41 -1.85
CA VAL A 486 6.19 6.15 -3.29
C VAL A 486 7.50 5.65 -3.86
N LEU A 487 7.47 4.52 -4.58
CA LEU A 487 8.62 4.03 -5.30
C LEU A 487 8.91 4.94 -6.50
N VAL A 488 10.17 5.39 -6.61
CA VAL A 488 10.67 6.18 -7.75
C VAL A 488 11.75 5.39 -8.46
N ASN A 489 11.49 5.02 -9.73
CA ASN A 489 12.42 4.24 -10.53
C ASN A 489 13.60 5.09 -11.01
N PRO A 490 14.74 4.48 -11.41
CA PRO A 490 15.84 5.21 -12.03
C PRO A 490 15.38 6.05 -13.22
N ASP A 491 15.81 7.31 -13.25
CA ASP A 491 15.47 8.32 -14.27
C ASP A 491 13.97 8.67 -14.37
N GLU A 492 13.16 8.28 -13.40
CA GLU A 492 11.74 8.64 -13.29
C GLU A 492 11.56 9.95 -12.53
N THR A 493 10.55 10.71 -12.94
CA THR A 493 10.00 11.86 -12.21
C THR A 493 8.57 11.55 -11.77
N VAL A 494 8.32 11.64 -10.47
CA VAL A 494 6.98 11.49 -9.90
C VAL A 494 6.52 12.83 -9.33
N GLU A 495 5.37 13.32 -9.79
CA GLU A 495 4.76 14.53 -9.25
C GLU A 495 3.78 14.17 -8.14
N LEU A 496 3.96 14.79 -6.98
CA LEU A 496 3.15 14.59 -5.78
C LEU A 496 2.42 15.87 -5.40
N LEU A 497 1.12 15.79 -5.15
CA LEU A 497 0.36 16.88 -4.52
C LEU A 497 0.50 16.74 -3.00
N VAL A 498 1.28 17.63 -2.40
CA VAL A 498 1.58 17.64 -0.97
C VAL A 498 0.82 18.77 -0.28
N LYS A 499 0.21 18.49 0.87
CA LYS A 499 -0.46 19.48 1.72
C LYS A 499 0.19 19.54 3.09
N PHE A 500 0.55 20.76 3.52
CA PHE A 500 1.18 21.02 4.82
C PHE A 500 0.13 21.44 5.84
N ASP A 501 -0.45 20.50 6.59
CA ASP A 501 -1.52 20.78 7.55
C ASP A 501 -1.13 20.46 9.01
N ARG A 502 0.14 20.19 9.27
CA ARG A 502 0.75 20.02 10.60
C ARG A 502 2.00 20.87 10.71
N GLU A 503 2.20 21.50 11.88
CA GLU A 503 3.36 22.35 12.15
C GLU A 503 4.52 21.56 12.75
N GLY A 504 5.73 22.04 12.55
CA GLY A 504 6.96 21.54 13.14
C GLY A 504 8.01 21.11 12.12
N ILE A 505 9.02 20.36 12.58
CA ILE A 505 10.12 19.86 11.75
C ILE A 505 9.83 18.40 11.38
N PHE A 506 9.74 18.13 10.09
CA PHE A 506 9.43 16.80 9.54
C PHE A 506 10.51 16.33 8.59
N MET A 507 10.73 15.02 8.59
CA MET A 507 11.66 14.37 7.68
C MET A 507 10.99 14.07 6.33
N TYR A 508 11.82 13.98 5.29
CA TYR A 508 11.53 13.31 4.03
C TYR A 508 12.79 12.55 3.61
N HIS A 509 12.65 11.28 3.20
CA HIS A 509 13.80 10.42 3.00
C HIS A 509 13.51 9.26 2.05
N CYS A 510 14.57 8.58 1.61
CA CYS A 510 14.47 7.25 1.00
C CYS A 510 14.13 6.22 2.09
N HIS A 511 13.19 5.33 1.82
CA HIS A 511 12.80 4.29 2.77
C HIS A 511 13.51 2.93 2.55
N ILE A 512 14.64 2.92 1.86
CA ILE A 512 15.68 1.91 2.09
C ILE A 512 16.40 2.35 3.35
N LEU A 513 16.27 1.58 4.43
CA LEU A 513 16.66 2.03 5.76
C LEU A 513 18.17 2.29 5.88
N GLU A 514 18.99 1.53 5.17
CA GLU A 514 20.43 1.78 5.08
C GLU A 514 20.75 3.09 4.34
N HIS A 515 19.97 3.45 3.31
CA HIS A 515 20.11 4.76 2.64
C HIS A 515 19.73 5.92 3.55
N GLU A 516 18.67 5.75 4.33
CA GLU A 516 18.27 6.72 5.36
C GLU A 516 19.42 6.97 6.33
N GLU A 517 20.05 5.90 6.87
CA GLU A 517 21.19 5.97 7.78
C GLU A 517 22.42 6.61 7.15
N TYR A 518 22.63 6.42 5.84
CA TYR A 518 23.70 7.11 5.09
C TYR A 518 23.34 8.55 4.70
N GLY A 519 22.23 9.07 5.22
CA GLY A 519 21.85 10.47 5.06
C GLY A 519 21.07 10.78 3.78
N MET A 520 20.42 9.80 3.13
CA MET A 520 19.45 10.06 2.09
C MET A 520 18.14 10.58 2.69
N MET A 521 18.26 11.66 3.42
CA MET A 521 17.21 12.30 4.20
C MET A 521 17.41 13.82 4.18
N GLY A 522 16.32 14.55 4.29
CA GLY A 522 16.30 15.98 4.52
C GLY A 522 15.19 16.33 5.51
N GLN A 523 15.18 17.56 5.97
CA GLN A 523 14.13 18.02 6.89
C GLN A 523 13.52 19.34 6.44
N MET A 524 12.23 19.47 6.71
CA MET A 524 11.46 20.67 6.44
C MET A 524 10.84 21.23 7.72
N GLU A 525 10.86 22.55 7.86
CA GLU A 525 10.10 23.26 8.89
C GLU A 525 8.79 23.77 8.29
N ILE A 526 7.66 23.39 8.88
CA ILE A 526 6.31 23.86 8.52
C ILE A 526 5.83 24.80 9.61
N LYS A 527 5.52 26.06 9.27
CA LYS A 527 5.03 27.10 10.19
C LYS A 527 4.10 28.11 9.53
#